data_290fb0edefb298a1ec68cf5edb8f0e38
#
_entry.id   290fb0edefb298a1ec68cf5edb8f0e38
#
_cell.length_a   1.000
_cell.length_b   1.000
_cell.length_c   1.000
_cell.angle_alpha   90.00
_cell.angle_beta   90.00
_cell.angle_gamma   90.00
#
_symmetry.space_group_name_H-M   'P 1'
#
loop_
_entity.id
_entity.type
_entity.pdbx_description
1 polymer ?
#
loop_
_entity_poly.entity_id
_entity_poly.type
_entity_poly.pdbx_seq_one_letter_code
_entity_poly.pdbx_strand_id
1 'polypeptide(L)'
;MYSAIAQELASVERKLVTIRESYFLDTVSGIDLDERVRELPLGTVRRLQASHASGAVIEVTRDDTSESLTIPAGSEVVCSRTSMTYRTIDDYTMVVGASTRSGIFVVASQPGSLGNCAIGEIDTIKSMPDTILTCTNTLALNNGFDEEDDATLRARAKTYLNSLSRSQKSALEFLAVSFVGSTGERLRYAKLVEPEDKPAYSELYVDDGTAEMSVNTRSRVGKAVGGIVPVGGQRVLYHEAPATAPITTSQIRVNGSSIASSRIISLPERGLVYVQGLEAGDEWTIGESSPYRVYTGIIAEIQKEIEGDLNEPTRMTGFRSAGTRVVVKAITPTLISLLLNLKVKPTYSSSIVQSAVTQALVAYINSLAPTETLYISQLVNVCMDIDGVLDIAFINTDGSPLQNIEPQTSSPTRIKSDSITIRVGA
;
A
#
# COMPACT_ATOMS: atom_id res chain seq x y z
N MET A 1 -32.81 -56.26 6.00
CA MET A 1 -31.38 -56.51 6.14
C MET A 1 -30.59 -55.95 4.95
N TYR A 2 -30.89 -56.32 3.69
CA TYR A 2 -30.15 -55.83 2.52
C TYR A 2 -30.20 -54.32 2.32
N SER A 3 -31.29 -53.66 2.63
CA SER A 3 -31.46 -52.20 2.52
C SER A 3 -30.58 -51.44 3.53
N ALA A 4 -30.44 -51.93 4.75
CA ALA A 4 -29.57 -51.36 5.75
C ALA A 4 -28.09 -51.48 5.38
N ILE A 5 -27.69 -52.65 4.85
CA ILE A 5 -26.31 -52.85 4.37
C ILE A 5 -26.00 -51.95 3.18
N ALA A 6 -26.94 -51.78 2.25
CA ALA A 6 -26.76 -50.86 1.11
C ALA A 6 -26.62 -49.39 1.54
N GLN A 7 -27.37 -48.94 2.57
CA GLN A 7 -27.24 -47.62 3.14
C GLN A 7 -25.88 -47.41 3.83
N GLU A 8 -25.40 -48.38 4.56
CA GLU A 8 -24.08 -48.36 5.20
C GLU A 8 -22.96 -48.29 4.15
N LEU A 9 -23.02 -49.14 3.11
CA LEU A 9 -22.07 -49.12 2.01
C LEU A 9 -22.06 -47.77 1.31
N ALA A 10 -23.20 -47.22 0.99
CA ALA A 10 -23.30 -45.89 0.38
C ALA A 10 -22.80 -44.76 1.31
N SER A 11 -22.88 -44.94 2.64
CA SER A 11 -22.31 -43.97 3.60
C SER A 11 -20.77 -44.08 3.63
N VAL A 12 -20.24 -45.29 3.57
CA VAL A 12 -18.79 -45.54 3.52
C VAL A 12 -18.20 -45.02 2.20
N GLU A 13 -18.84 -45.27 1.06
CA GLU A 13 -18.41 -44.72 -0.23
C GLU A 13 -18.35 -43.20 -0.23
N ARG A 14 -19.38 -42.53 0.30
CA ARG A 14 -19.39 -41.07 0.46
C ARG A 14 -18.23 -40.58 1.32
N LYS A 15 -17.97 -41.21 2.46
CA LYS A 15 -16.84 -40.88 3.32
C LYS A 15 -15.50 -41.10 2.62
N LEU A 16 -15.36 -42.16 1.84
CA LEU A 16 -14.14 -42.40 1.06
C LEU A 16 -13.90 -41.36 -0.04
N VAL A 17 -14.99 -40.91 -0.70
CA VAL A 17 -14.91 -39.80 -1.68
C VAL A 17 -14.47 -38.53 -0.98
N THR A 18 -15.10 -38.16 0.14
CA THR A 18 -14.73 -36.97 0.92
C THR A 18 -13.28 -37.03 1.39
N ILE A 19 -12.83 -38.18 1.92
CA ILE A 19 -11.43 -38.37 2.32
C ILE A 19 -10.50 -38.20 1.12
N ARG A 20 -10.83 -38.81 -0.04
CA ARG A 20 -10.02 -38.65 -1.24
C ARG A 20 -9.94 -37.17 -1.69
N GLU A 21 -11.06 -36.47 -1.64
CA GLU A 21 -11.12 -35.04 -2.03
C GLU A 21 -10.29 -34.17 -1.10
N SER A 22 -10.23 -34.50 0.20
CA SER A 22 -9.41 -33.77 1.17
C SER A 22 -7.89 -33.94 0.99
N TYR A 23 -7.46 -34.97 0.25
CA TYR A 23 -6.03 -35.21 -0.01
C TYR A 23 -5.42 -34.30 -1.07
N PHE A 24 -6.20 -33.80 -2.01
CA PHE A 24 -5.68 -33.02 -3.12
C PHE A 24 -5.96 -31.52 -2.97
N LEU A 25 -4.93 -30.71 -3.14
CA LEU A 25 -5.03 -29.26 -3.08
C LEU A 25 -6.11 -28.69 -4.05
N ASP A 26 -6.40 -29.42 -5.14
CA ASP A 26 -7.38 -29.00 -6.15
C ASP A 26 -8.83 -29.17 -5.70
N THR A 27 -9.10 -30.13 -4.82
CA THR A 27 -10.47 -30.52 -4.45
C THR A 27 -10.84 -30.20 -3.02
N VAL A 28 -9.84 -30.06 -2.14
CA VAL A 28 -10.05 -29.73 -0.71
C VAL A 28 -10.60 -28.33 -0.54
N SER A 29 -11.45 -28.09 0.47
CA SER A 29 -12.09 -26.81 0.75
C SER A 29 -12.22 -26.52 2.26
N GLY A 30 -12.44 -25.26 2.61
CA GLY A 30 -12.67 -24.82 3.99
C GLY A 30 -11.48 -25.09 4.91
N ILE A 31 -11.78 -25.57 6.12
CA ILE A 31 -10.77 -25.86 7.17
C ILE A 31 -9.74 -26.91 6.71
N ASP A 32 -10.19 -27.93 5.97
CA ASP A 32 -9.28 -28.97 5.46
C ASP A 32 -8.27 -28.39 4.45
N LEU A 33 -8.67 -27.37 3.66
CA LEU A 33 -7.76 -26.63 2.79
C LEU A 33 -6.74 -25.84 3.60
N ASP A 34 -7.17 -25.19 4.68
CA ASP A 34 -6.28 -24.42 5.56
C ASP A 34 -5.22 -25.32 6.20
N GLU A 35 -5.62 -26.51 6.66
CA GLU A 35 -4.72 -27.51 7.22
C GLU A 35 -3.76 -28.04 6.15
N ARG A 36 -4.27 -28.34 4.96
CA ARG A 36 -3.45 -28.84 3.85
C ARG A 36 -2.40 -27.83 3.39
N VAL A 37 -2.78 -26.56 3.32
CA VAL A 37 -1.83 -25.48 2.97
C VAL A 37 -0.80 -25.26 4.07
N ARG A 38 -1.16 -25.46 5.35
CA ARG A 38 -0.22 -25.39 6.48
C ARG A 38 0.86 -26.47 6.46
N GLU A 39 0.58 -27.63 5.85
CA GLU A 39 1.55 -28.71 5.67
C GLU A 39 2.61 -28.42 4.59
N LEU A 40 2.40 -27.39 3.75
CA LEU A 40 3.40 -27.01 2.74
C LEU A 40 4.73 -26.61 3.39
N PRO A 41 5.85 -26.84 2.69
CA PRO A 41 7.17 -26.52 3.23
C PRO A 41 7.25 -25.10 3.77
N LEU A 42 7.84 -24.95 4.97
CA LEU A 42 8.03 -23.68 5.69
C LEU A 42 6.79 -23.10 6.41
N GLY A 43 5.57 -23.66 6.25
CA GLY A 43 4.37 -23.24 6.98
C GLY A 43 3.99 -21.75 6.82
N THR A 44 4.49 -21.12 5.75
CA THR A 44 4.36 -19.65 5.53
C THR A 44 3.06 -19.27 4.86
N VAL A 45 2.41 -20.21 4.15
CA VAL A 45 1.13 -19.92 3.48
C VAL A 45 0.00 -20.24 4.44
N ARG A 46 -0.77 -19.21 4.79
CA ARG A 46 -1.98 -19.32 5.61
C ARG A 46 -3.07 -18.50 4.98
N ARG A 47 -4.33 -18.84 5.22
CA ARG A 47 -5.45 -18.00 4.80
C ARG A 47 -5.29 -16.58 5.32
N LEU A 48 -5.39 -15.62 4.43
CA LEU A 48 -5.34 -14.22 4.78
C LEU A 48 -6.67 -13.83 5.42
N GLN A 49 -6.61 -13.43 6.67
CA GLN A 49 -7.80 -13.00 7.41
C GLN A 49 -8.27 -11.63 6.94
N ALA A 50 -9.55 -11.33 7.11
CA ALA A 50 -10.07 -10.00 6.84
C ALA A 50 -9.31 -8.94 7.65
N SER A 51 -9.05 -7.79 7.05
CA SER A 51 -8.37 -6.66 7.68
C SER A 51 -9.24 -5.42 7.72
N HIS A 52 -9.02 -4.58 8.76
CA HIS A 52 -9.73 -3.33 8.91
C HIS A 52 -9.18 -2.26 7.96
N ALA A 53 -10.07 -1.48 7.37
CA ALA A 53 -9.67 -0.25 6.70
C ALA A 53 -9.21 0.78 7.73
N SER A 54 -8.10 1.46 7.50
CA SER A 54 -7.50 2.40 8.45
C SER A 54 -6.68 3.49 7.75
N GLY A 55 -6.53 4.64 8.38
CA GLY A 55 -5.70 5.73 7.86
C GLY A 55 -5.85 7.05 8.60
N ALA A 56 -4.86 7.93 8.44
CA ALA A 56 -4.86 9.29 8.97
C ALA A 56 -5.59 10.25 8.00
N VAL A 57 -6.88 10.03 7.82
CA VAL A 57 -7.65 10.63 6.72
C VAL A 57 -8.73 11.61 7.17
N ILE A 58 -9.09 11.63 8.45
CA ILE A 58 -10.19 12.48 8.93
C ILE A 58 -9.73 13.90 9.20
N GLU A 59 -10.54 14.84 8.72
CA GLU A 59 -10.49 16.24 9.08
C GLU A 59 -11.79 16.60 9.80
N VAL A 60 -11.67 17.33 10.91
CA VAL A 60 -12.80 17.84 11.68
C VAL A 60 -12.74 19.35 11.81
N THR A 61 -13.90 19.98 11.92
CA THR A 61 -14.01 21.43 12.13
C THR A 61 -14.81 21.77 13.38
N ARG A 62 -14.50 22.91 14.01
CA ARG A 62 -15.24 23.48 15.13
C ARG A 62 -15.36 25.00 14.99
N ASP A 63 -16.39 25.60 15.60
CA ASP A 63 -16.58 27.05 15.61
C ASP A 63 -15.93 27.70 16.83
N ASP A 64 -16.10 27.08 18.01
CA ASP A 64 -15.50 27.62 19.22
C ASP A 64 -14.01 27.25 19.32
N THR A 65 -13.17 28.24 19.20
CA THR A 65 -11.71 28.14 19.27
C THR A 65 -11.11 28.74 20.53
N SER A 66 -11.93 29.16 21.49
CA SER A 66 -11.53 29.88 22.71
C SER A 66 -10.69 29.01 23.66
N GLU A 67 -10.92 27.68 23.65
CA GLU A 67 -10.22 26.75 24.52
C GLU A 67 -9.57 25.61 23.70
N SER A 68 -8.64 24.88 24.31
CA SER A 68 -8.10 23.67 23.72
C SER A 68 -9.15 22.54 23.81
N LEU A 69 -9.32 21.78 22.74
CA LEU A 69 -10.24 20.66 22.67
C LEU A 69 -9.46 19.36 22.41
N THR A 70 -9.74 18.34 23.20
CA THR A 70 -9.21 16.99 22.95
C THR A 70 -10.31 16.09 22.41
N ILE A 71 -10.05 15.48 21.26
CA ILE A 71 -10.84 14.40 20.68
C ILE A 71 -10.27 13.10 21.24
N PRO A 72 -11.01 12.39 22.11
CA PRO A 72 -10.46 11.20 22.76
C PRO A 72 -10.33 10.02 21.78
N ALA A 73 -9.41 9.12 22.07
CA ALA A 73 -9.35 7.81 21.44
C ALA A 73 -10.68 7.08 21.61
N GLY A 74 -11.11 6.36 20.56
CA GLY A 74 -12.40 5.69 20.52
C GLY A 74 -13.57 6.57 20.08
N SER A 75 -13.35 7.85 19.74
CA SER A 75 -14.36 8.70 19.10
C SER A 75 -14.84 8.07 17.78
N GLU A 76 -16.15 8.11 17.53
CA GLU A 76 -16.76 7.39 16.41
C GLU A 76 -17.28 8.35 15.34
N VAL A 77 -16.95 8.02 14.09
CA VAL A 77 -17.52 8.63 12.88
C VAL A 77 -18.06 7.55 11.95
N VAL A 78 -18.97 7.90 11.06
CA VAL A 78 -19.67 6.95 10.21
C VAL A 78 -19.57 7.37 8.74
N CYS A 79 -19.36 6.41 7.87
CA CYS A 79 -19.55 6.56 6.44
C CYS A 79 -21.05 6.47 6.11
N SER A 80 -21.63 7.54 5.58
CA SER A 80 -23.08 7.58 5.26
C SER A 80 -23.48 6.53 4.22
N ARG A 81 -22.60 6.22 3.25
CA ARG A 81 -22.87 5.26 2.17
C ARG A 81 -22.94 3.81 2.66
N THR A 82 -21.99 3.39 3.51
CA THR A 82 -21.88 1.97 3.96
C THR A 82 -22.41 1.73 5.36
N SER A 83 -22.73 2.80 6.09
CA SER A 83 -23.05 2.76 7.53
C SER A 83 -21.91 2.17 8.39
N MET A 84 -20.69 2.09 7.84
CA MET A 84 -19.53 1.62 8.58
C MET A 84 -19.09 2.66 9.60
N THR A 85 -18.87 2.21 10.82
CA THR A 85 -18.33 3.04 11.90
C THR A 85 -16.81 2.96 11.93
N TYR A 86 -16.16 4.10 12.10
CA TYR A 86 -14.70 4.19 12.29
C TYR A 86 -14.43 4.78 13.66
N ARG A 87 -13.32 4.37 14.28
CA ARG A 87 -12.89 4.83 15.60
C ARG A 87 -11.51 5.44 15.53
N THR A 88 -11.31 6.56 16.25
CA THR A 88 -9.98 7.12 16.47
C THR A 88 -9.16 6.19 17.36
N ILE A 89 -7.86 6.07 17.08
CA ILE A 89 -6.95 5.21 17.85
C ILE A 89 -6.33 6.01 18.99
N ASP A 90 -5.97 7.26 18.73
CA ASP A 90 -5.25 8.13 19.64
C ASP A 90 -6.08 9.35 20.05
N ASP A 91 -5.63 10.04 21.09
CA ASP A 91 -6.15 11.36 21.48
C ASP A 91 -5.57 12.43 20.56
N TYR A 92 -6.44 13.31 20.02
CA TYR A 92 -6.04 14.42 19.17
C TYR A 92 -6.42 15.75 19.79
N THR A 93 -5.45 16.61 20.03
CA THR A 93 -5.69 17.93 20.60
C THR A 93 -5.76 19.00 19.51
N MET A 94 -6.81 19.81 19.55
CA MET A 94 -6.95 21.06 18.82
C MET A 94 -6.54 22.19 19.76
N VAL A 95 -5.48 22.91 19.41
CA VAL A 95 -4.96 24.03 20.20
C VAL A 95 -5.92 25.23 20.12
N VAL A 96 -5.81 26.14 21.08
CA VAL A 96 -6.54 27.40 21.08
C VAL A 96 -6.33 28.15 19.75
N GLY A 97 -7.39 28.66 19.15
CA GLY A 97 -7.36 29.35 17.85
C GLY A 97 -7.45 28.45 16.62
N ALA A 98 -7.33 27.12 16.79
CA ALA A 98 -7.47 26.18 15.66
C ALA A 98 -8.94 25.84 15.41
N SER A 99 -9.45 26.14 14.21
CA SER A 99 -10.80 25.79 13.77
C SER A 99 -10.88 24.42 13.09
N THR A 100 -9.77 23.89 12.60
CA THR A 100 -9.68 22.61 11.89
C THR A 100 -8.58 21.73 12.44
N ARG A 101 -8.79 20.41 12.39
CA ARG A 101 -7.78 19.39 12.67
C ARG A 101 -7.85 18.33 11.61
N SER A 102 -6.78 18.18 10.84
CA SER A 102 -6.60 17.13 9.83
C SER A 102 -5.65 16.03 10.32
N GLY A 103 -5.62 14.93 9.59
CA GLY A 103 -4.71 13.82 9.87
C GLY A 103 -5.08 12.99 11.10
N ILE A 104 -6.36 12.94 11.45
CA ILE A 104 -6.87 12.08 12.52
C ILE A 104 -6.91 10.65 11.98
N PHE A 105 -6.19 9.76 12.66
CA PHE A 105 -6.13 8.34 12.28
C PHE A 105 -7.37 7.61 12.78
N VAL A 106 -8.01 6.87 11.88
CA VAL A 106 -9.20 6.07 12.19
C VAL A 106 -9.07 4.65 11.68
N VAL A 107 -9.79 3.74 12.33
CA VAL A 107 -9.89 2.33 11.96
C VAL A 107 -11.35 1.94 11.86
N ALA A 108 -11.72 1.22 10.81
CA ALA A 108 -13.06 0.66 10.66
C ALA A 108 -13.36 -0.32 11.81
N SER A 109 -14.58 -0.29 12.33
CA SER A 109 -15.01 -1.14 13.45
C SER A 109 -15.09 -2.62 13.09
N GLN A 110 -15.30 -2.92 11.80
CA GLN A 110 -15.34 -4.28 11.28
C GLN A 110 -14.31 -4.44 10.18
N PRO A 111 -13.67 -5.62 10.09
CA PRO A 111 -12.76 -5.93 8.99
C PRO A 111 -13.54 -6.16 7.70
N GLY A 112 -12.86 -6.03 6.58
CA GLY A 112 -13.43 -6.29 5.26
C GLY A 112 -13.43 -5.09 4.35
N SER A 113 -13.73 -5.35 3.09
CA SER A 113 -13.81 -4.36 2.01
C SER A 113 -14.92 -3.33 2.22
N LEU A 114 -15.94 -3.65 3.01
CA LEU A 114 -17.00 -2.72 3.39
C LEU A 114 -16.49 -1.50 4.19
N GLY A 115 -15.31 -1.63 4.84
CA GLY A 115 -14.62 -0.53 5.49
C GLY A 115 -13.91 0.42 4.52
N ASN A 116 -13.89 0.14 3.22
CA ASN A 116 -13.33 1.04 2.24
C ASN A 116 -14.32 2.16 1.89
N CYS A 117 -13.81 3.37 1.76
CA CYS A 117 -14.63 4.53 1.45
C CYS A 117 -13.89 5.51 0.52
N ALA A 118 -14.64 6.21 -0.30
CA ALA A 118 -14.12 7.30 -1.11
C ALA A 118 -13.95 8.57 -0.29
N ILE A 119 -13.30 9.57 -0.89
CA ILE A 119 -13.10 10.88 -0.27
C ILE A 119 -14.48 11.52 0.02
N GLY A 120 -14.64 12.08 1.22
CA GLY A 120 -15.86 12.78 1.64
C GLY A 120 -17.02 11.88 2.05
N GLU A 121 -16.89 10.56 2.05
CA GLU A 121 -17.97 9.63 2.45
C GLU A 121 -18.07 9.41 3.97
N ILE A 122 -17.01 9.69 4.73
CA ILE A 122 -17.05 9.69 6.20
C ILE A 122 -17.47 11.09 6.63
N ASP A 123 -18.76 11.32 6.78
CA ASP A 123 -19.37 12.63 6.92
C ASP A 123 -20.24 12.77 8.17
N THR A 124 -20.47 11.68 8.89
CA THR A 124 -21.38 11.64 10.02
C THR A 124 -20.64 11.44 11.33
N ILE A 125 -20.82 12.34 12.27
CA ILE A 125 -20.31 12.25 13.64
C ILE A 125 -21.27 11.41 14.46
N LYS A 126 -20.77 10.36 15.12
CA LYS A 126 -21.56 9.50 16.00
C LYS A 126 -21.23 9.74 17.47
N SER A 127 -19.95 9.91 17.79
CA SER A 127 -19.48 10.16 19.15
C SER A 127 -18.17 10.97 19.08
N MET A 128 -18.32 12.27 19.21
CA MET A 128 -17.23 13.26 19.37
C MET A 128 -17.68 14.34 20.34
N PRO A 129 -16.76 15.19 20.85
CA PRO A 129 -17.15 16.37 21.62
C PRO A 129 -18.15 17.24 20.87
N ASP A 130 -19.17 17.75 21.57
CA ASP A 130 -20.30 18.51 20.99
C ASP A 130 -19.89 19.78 20.23
N THR A 131 -18.69 20.28 20.48
CA THR A 131 -18.11 21.45 19.78
C THR A 131 -17.59 21.13 18.38
N ILE A 132 -17.47 19.85 18.02
CA ILE A 132 -17.10 19.43 16.65
C ILE A 132 -18.38 19.49 15.80
N LEU A 133 -18.32 20.28 14.72
CA LEU A 133 -19.47 20.52 13.84
C LEU A 133 -19.50 19.59 12.63
N THR A 134 -18.35 19.37 12.02
CA THR A 134 -18.25 18.55 10.81
C THR A 134 -17.06 17.62 10.87
N CYS A 135 -17.20 16.48 10.21
CA CYS A 135 -16.09 15.60 9.89
C CYS A 135 -16.13 15.23 8.40
N THR A 136 -14.98 15.04 7.81
CA THR A 136 -14.85 14.51 6.44
C THR A 136 -13.54 13.75 6.31
N ASN A 137 -13.48 12.78 5.41
CA ASN A 137 -12.21 12.17 5.04
C ASN A 137 -11.64 12.85 3.80
N THR A 138 -10.41 13.31 3.92
CA THR A 138 -9.67 13.99 2.84
C THR A 138 -9.00 13.01 1.88
N LEU A 139 -8.82 11.75 2.29
CA LEU A 139 -8.27 10.66 1.48
C LEU A 139 -9.22 9.47 1.50
N ALA A 140 -9.17 8.67 0.44
CA ALA A 140 -9.90 7.41 0.37
C ALA A 140 -9.24 6.34 1.24
N LEU A 141 -10.05 5.48 1.85
CA LEU A 141 -9.59 4.25 2.51
C LEU A 141 -9.85 3.06 1.58
N ASN A 142 -8.79 2.35 1.19
CA ASN A 142 -8.85 1.23 0.26
C ASN A 142 -8.09 -0.01 0.76
N ASN A 143 -7.68 -0.03 2.02
CA ASN A 143 -6.85 -1.05 2.63
C ASN A 143 -7.61 -2.05 3.51
N GLY A 144 -8.94 -1.99 3.50
CA GLY A 144 -9.79 -3.04 4.05
C GLY A 144 -9.87 -4.23 3.08
N PHE A 145 -9.65 -5.44 3.60
CA PHE A 145 -9.71 -6.67 2.81
C PHE A 145 -10.66 -7.66 3.44
N ASP A 146 -11.39 -8.36 2.61
CA ASP A 146 -12.17 -9.52 3.02
C ASP A 146 -11.25 -10.71 3.32
N GLU A 147 -11.79 -11.69 4.04
CA GLU A 147 -11.10 -12.96 4.21
C GLU A 147 -10.88 -13.63 2.85
N GLU A 148 -9.72 -14.22 2.67
CA GLU A 148 -9.35 -14.91 1.44
C GLU A 148 -10.24 -16.12 1.19
N ASP A 149 -10.79 -16.21 0.00
CA ASP A 149 -11.58 -17.38 -0.40
C ASP A 149 -10.71 -18.60 -0.74
N ASP A 150 -11.33 -19.77 -0.84
CA ASP A 150 -10.65 -21.04 -1.12
C ASP A 150 -9.95 -21.03 -2.49
N ALA A 151 -10.52 -20.37 -3.48
CA ALA A 151 -9.96 -20.33 -4.83
C ALA A 151 -8.66 -19.52 -4.85
N THR A 152 -8.66 -18.39 -4.19
CA THR A 152 -7.50 -17.50 -4.05
C THR A 152 -6.40 -18.15 -3.21
N LEU A 153 -6.75 -18.74 -2.05
CA LEU A 153 -5.81 -19.46 -1.20
C LEU A 153 -5.14 -20.61 -1.96
N ARG A 154 -5.91 -21.38 -2.72
CA ARG A 154 -5.40 -22.49 -3.55
C ARG A 154 -4.46 -22.02 -4.64
N ALA A 155 -4.81 -20.94 -5.36
CA ALA A 155 -3.96 -20.35 -6.38
C ALA A 155 -2.64 -19.86 -5.77
N ARG A 156 -2.70 -19.19 -4.61
CA ARG A 156 -1.54 -18.71 -3.88
C ARG A 156 -0.65 -19.86 -3.37
N ALA A 157 -1.24 -20.93 -2.85
CA ALA A 157 -0.50 -22.11 -2.43
C ALA A 157 0.24 -22.79 -3.60
N LYS A 158 -0.38 -22.89 -4.79
CA LYS A 158 0.28 -23.38 -6.01
C LYS A 158 1.41 -22.47 -6.47
N THR A 159 1.19 -21.16 -6.43
CA THR A 159 2.23 -20.17 -6.76
C THR A 159 3.41 -20.27 -5.79
N TYR A 160 3.13 -20.46 -4.51
CA TYR A 160 4.17 -20.70 -3.50
C TYR A 160 5.02 -21.94 -3.82
N LEU A 161 4.40 -23.07 -4.16
CA LEU A 161 5.13 -24.27 -4.54
C LEU A 161 6.06 -24.03 -5.74
N ASN A 162 5.59 -23.26 -6.73
CA ASN A 162 6.39 -22.86 -7.88
C ASN A 162 7.52 -21.87 -7.51
N SER A 163 7.35 -21.11 -6.43
CA SER A 163 8.30 -20.09 -5.97
C SER A 163 9.34 -20.60 -4.96
N LEU A 164 9.35 -21.90 -4.65
CA LEU A 164 10.34 -22.48 -3.72
C LEU A 164 11.80 -22.29 -4.15
N SER A 165 12.03 -22.00 -5.41
CA SER A 165 13.32 -21.51 -5.88
C SER A 165 13.51 -20.05 -5.48
N ARG A 166 14.14 -19.80 -4.35
CA ARG A 166 14.46 -18.44 -3.86
C ARG A 166 15.18 -17.62 -4.93
N SER A 167 14.97 -16.30 -4.93
CA SER A 167 15.59 -15.32 -5.82
C SER A 167 15.08 -15.29 -7.27
N GLN A 168 14.13 -16.10 -7.62
CA GLN A 168 13.43 -15.94 -8.90
C GLN A 168 12.47 -14.74 -8.82
N LYS A 169 12.21 -14.11 -9.96
CA LYS A 169 11.29 -12.98 -10.08
C LYS A 169 9.93 -13.27 -9.44
N SER A 170 9.35 -14.42 -9.80
CA SER A 170 8.05 -14.86 -9.26
C SER A 170 8.06 -15.08 -7.75
N ALA A 171 9.20 -15.54 -7.19
CA ALA A 171 9.33 -15.77 -5.77
C ALA A 171 9.36 -14.46 -4.97
N LEU A 172 10.05 -13.46 -5.47
CA LEU A 172 10.11 -12.13 -4.84
C LEU A 172 8.77 -11.37 -4.96
N GLU A 173 8.12 -11.45 -6.12
CA GLU A 173 6.76 -10.90 -6.31
C GLU A 173 5.75 -11.59 -5.38
N PHE A 174 5.82 -12.92 -5.29
CA PHE A 174 4.97 -13.71 -4.40
C PHE A 174 5.21 -13.38 -2.92
N LEU A 175 6.48 -13.30 -2.50
CA LEU A 175 6.83 -12.91 -1.14
C LEU A 175 6.15 -11.59 -0.77
N ALA A 176 6.27 -10.57 -1.62
CA ALA A 176 5.72 -9.25 -1.34
C ALA A 176 4.18 -9.27 -1.19
N VAL A 177 3.46 -9.92 -2.11
CA VAL A 177 1.98 -9.96 -2.07
C VAL A 177 1.45 -10.86 -0.95
N SER A 178 2.21 -11.90 -0.56
CA SER A 178 1.81 -12.82 0.52
C SER A 178 2.22 -12.32 1.91
N PHE A 179 3.06 -11.31 1.98
CA PHE A 179 3.54 -10.76 3.25
C PHE A 179 2.43 -9.99 3.95
N VAL A 180 2.33 -10.19 5.26
CA VAL A 180 1.43 -9.44 6.13
C VAL A 180 2.30 -8.65 7.09
N GLY A 181 2.22 -7.34 7.03
CA GLY A 181 2.95 -6.45 7.91
C GLY A 181 2.58 -6.62 9.38
N SER A 182 3.42 -6.14 10.27
CA SER A 182 3.22 -6.24 11.73
C SER A 182 1.93 -5.56 12.21
N THR A 183 1.43 -4.59 11.47
CA THR A 183 0.16 -3.88 11.71
C THR A 183 -1.04 -4.46 10.95
N GLY A 184 -0.84 -5.59 10.24
CA GLY A 184 -1.87 -6.23 9.41
C GLY A 184 -1.97 -5.67 7.99
N GLU A 185 -1.07 -4.79 7.61
CA GLU A 185 -0.99 -4.22 6.25
C GLU A 185 -0.68 -5.31 5.22
N ARG A 186 -1.21 -5.15 4.01
CA ARG A 186 -1.02 -6.07 2.88
C ARG A 186 -0.80 -5.30 1.60
N LEU A 187 -0.10 -5.94 0.66
CA LEU A 187 0.07 -5.42 -0.68
C LEU A 187 -0.95 -6.05 -1.65
N ARG A 188 -1.43 -5.24 -2.58
CA ARG A 188 -2.29 -5.69 -3.70
C ARG A 188 -1.50 -5.97 -4.96
N TYR A 189 -0.32 -5.36 -5.08
CA TYR A 189 0.48 -5.46 -6.28
C TYR A 189 1.96 -5.52 -5.95
N ALA A 190 2.68 -6.36 -6.66
CA ALA A 190 4.13 -6.42 -6.64
C ALA A 190 4.65 -6.77 -8.04
N LYS A 191 5.66 -6.06 -8.52
CA LYS A 191 6.29 -6.28 -9.82
C LYS A 191 7.79 -6.05 -9.74
N LEU A 192 8.56 -7.08 -10.08
CA LEU A 192 10.00 -6.97 -10.19
C LEU A 192 10.39 -6.45 -11.58
N VAL A 193 11.19 -5.41 -11.60
CA VAL A 193 11.78 -4.81 -12.80
C VAL A 193 13.30 -4.95 -12.71
N GLU A 194 13.91 -5.41 -13.78
CA GLU A 194 15.35 -5.54 -13.92
C GLU A 194 15.82 -4.48 -14.93
N PRO A 195 16.40 -3.35 -14.48
CA PRO A 195 16.94 -2.33 -15.38
C PRO A 195 18.11 -2.89 -16.19
N GLU A 196 18.07 -2.72 -17.50
CA GLU A 196 19.09 -3.25 -18.42
C GLU A 196 20.48 -2.64 -18.18
N ASP A 197 20.55 -1.41 -17.69
CA ASP A 197 21.77 -0.66 -17.41
C ASP A 197 22.45 -1.04 -16.08
N LYS A 198 21.80 -1.89 -15.25
CA LYS A 198 22.28 -2.21 -13.89
C LYS A 198 22.31 -3.73 -13.65
N PRO A 199 23.37 -4.42 -14.08
CA PRO A 199 23.48 -5.85 -13.86
C PRO A 199 23.46 -6.20 -12.36
N ALA A 200 22.82 -7.32 -12.02
CA ALA A 200 22.63 -7.81 -10.65
C ALA A 200 21.84 -6.85 -9.71
N TYR A 201 21.07 -5.93 -10.29
CA TYR A 201 20.21 -5.00 -9.58
C TYR A 201 18.77 -5.15 -10.06
N SER A 202 17.84 -5.20 -9.14
CA SER A 202 16.41 -5.32 -9.43
C SER A 202 15.61 -4.38 -8.52
N GLU A 203 14.49 -3.89 -9.02
CA GLU A 203 13.55 -3.04 -8.30
C GLU A 203 12.22 -3.76 -8.15
N LEU A 204 11.82 -4.00 -6.90
CA LEU A 204 10.52 -4.59 -6.59
C LEU A 204 9.54 -3.46 -6.27
N TYR A 205 8.69 -3.14 -7.24
CA TYR A 205 7.65 -2.13 -7.09
C TYR A 205 6.43 -2.75 -6.40
N VAL A 206 5.97 -2.09 -5.35
CA VAL A 206 4.85 -2.57 -4.52
C VAL A 206 3.80 -1.48 -4.33
N ASP A 207 2.54 -1.90 -4.19
CA ASP A 207 1.41 -1.03 -3.93
C ASP A 207 0.38 -1.73 -3.03
N ASP A 208 -0.11 -1.01 -2.04
CA ASP A 208 -1.18 -1.44 -1.14
C ASP A 208 -2.60 -1.15 -1.68
N GLY A 209 -2.66 -0.51 -2.83
CA GLY A 209 -3.90 -0.05 -3.48
C GLY A 209 -4.14 1.45 -3.33
N THR A 210 -3.36 2.17 -2.52
CA THR A 210 -3.48 3.62 -2.34
C THR A 210 -2.53 4.40 -3.23
N ALA A 211 -1.41 3.80 -3.66
CA ALA A 211 -0.24 4.45 -4.27
C ALA A 211 0.40 5.55 -3.38
N GLU A 212 0.06 5.58 -2.10
CA GLU A 212 0.53 6.58 -1.12
C GLU A 212 1.12 5.87 0.10
N MET A 213 2.30 5.30 -0.08
CA MET A 213 2.94 4.56 0.99
C MET A 213 3.75 5.46 1.92
N SER A 214 3.72 5.15 3.20
CA SER A 214 4.31 5.99 4.24
C SER A 214 5.82 6.12 4.10
N VAL A 215 6.30 7.35 4.19
CA VAL A 215 7.72 7.69 4.26
C VAL A 215 7.96 8.69 5.37
N ASN A 216 9.04 8.50 6.11
CA ASN A 216 9.47 9.40 7.17
C ASN A 216 10.82 10.03 6.85
N THR A 217 11.07 11.23 7.38
CA THR A 217 12.39 11.84 7.36
C THR A 217 13.19 11.37 8.57
N ARG A 218 14.47 11.10 8.36
CA ARG A 218 15.41 10.66 9.39
C ARG A 218 16.71 11.43 9.35
N SER A 219 17.33 11.53 10.52
CA SER A 219 18.72 11.95 10.68
C SER A 219 19.39 11.04 11.70
N ARG A 220 20.69 10.84 11.59
CA ARG A 220 21.46 10.01 12.51
C ARG A 220 22.85 10.57 12.71
N VAL A 221 23.32 10.46 13.95
CA VAL A 221 24.68 10.84 14.35
C VAL A 221 25.37 9.65 15.00
N GLY A 222 26.67 9.56 14.88
CA GLY A 222 27.46 8.50 15.50
C GLY A 222 28.96 8.79 15.44
N LYS A 223 29.72 7.88 16.04
CA LYS A 223 31.18 7.89 15.97
C LYS A 223 31.67 6.64 15.25
N ALA A 224 32.68 6.79 14.44
CA ALA A 224 33.35 5.67 13.80
C ALA A 224 34.05 4.81 14.87
N VAL A 225 33.59 3.57 15.02
CA VAL A 225 34.17 2.63 15.99
C VAL A 225 35.45 2.02 15.43
N GLY A 226 36.47 1.88 16.27
CA GLY A 226 37.66 1.10 15.94
C GLY A 226 37.31 -0.36 15.67
N GLY A 227 37.91 -0.99 14.67
CA GLY A 227 37.66 -2.38 14.32
C GLY A 227 38.19 -2.74 12.94
N ILE A 228 37.88 -3.96 12.48
CA ILE A 228 38.30 -4.47 11.16
C ILE A 228 37.73 -3.56 10.09
N VAL A 229 38.62 -2.92 9.32
CA VAL A 229 38.25 -2.13 8.16
C VAL A 229 37.94 -3.13 7.04
N PRO A 230 36.75 -3.08 6.42
CA PRO A 230 36.45 -3.91 5.25
C PRO A 230 37.47 -3.69 4.14
N VAL A 231 37.64 -4.66 3.25
CA VAL A 231 38.58 -4.62 2.12
C VAL A 231 38.49 -3.26 1.38
N GLY A 232 39.66 -2.62 1.17
CA GLY A 232 39.74 -1.32 0.49
C GLY A 232 39.69 -0.09 1.39
N GLY A 233 39.83 -0.23 2.72
CA GLY A 233 39.87 0.91 3.65
C GLY A 233 38.56 1.64 3.84
N GLN A 234 37.43 0.96 3.56
CA GLN A 234 36.11 1.52 3.70
C GLN A 234 35.49 1.17 5.05
N ARG A 235 34.90 2.13 5.74
CA ARG A 235 34.09 1.91 6.93
C ARG A 235 32.61 1.98 6.62
N VAL A 236 31.83 1.19 7.35
CA VAL A 236 30.38 1.10 7.17
C VAL A 236 29.69 1.94 8.22
N LEU A 237 28.82 2.84 7.77
CA LEU A 237 27.90 3.59 8.61
C LEU A 237 26.51 3.00 8.46
N TYR A 238 25.83 2.79 9.57
CA TYR A 238 24.47 2.28 9.58
C TYR A 238 23.48 3.42 9.78
N HIS A 239 22.52 3.57 8.87
CA HIS A 239 21.56 4.67 8.90
C HIS A 239 20.08 4.24 8.97
N GLU A 240 19.81 2.99 9.23
CA GLU A 240 18.50 2.37 9.13
C GLU A 240 18.00 2.23 7.67
N ALA A 241 17.56 1.06 7.33
CA ALA A 241 16.96 0.76 6.04
C ALA A 241 15.43 0.74 6.16
N PRO A 242 14.73 0.80 5.03
CA PRO A 242 15.22 1.19 3.70
C PRO A 242 15.09 2.70 3.47
N ALA A 243 16.09 3.32 2.87
CA ALA A 243 15.96 4.69 2.40
C ALA A 243 15.32 4.74 1.00
N THR A 244 14.58 5.81 0.70
CA THR A 244 13.88 5.96 -0.59
C THR A 244 14.83 6.27 -1.74
N ALA A 245 16.03 6.78 -1.43
CA ALA A 245 17.06 7.13 -2.40
C ALA A 245 18.45 6.95 -1.78
N PRO A 246 19.51 6.83 -2.61
CA PRO A 246 20.89 6.81 -2.14
C PRO A 246 21.23 8.05 -1.32
N ILE A 247 21.98 7.86 -0.23
CA ILE A 247 22.50 8.95 0.59
C ILE A 247 23.57 9.72 -0.22
N THR A 248 23.45 11.03 -0.27
CA THR A 248 24.29 11.93 -1.04
C THR A 248 25.31 12.67 -0.16
N THR A 249 26.27 13.33 -0.79
CA THR A 249 27.30 14.13 -0.11
C THR A 249 26.73 15.29 0.71
N SER A 250 25.57 15.82 0.31
CA SER A 250 24.89 16.88 1.06
C SER A 250 24.31 16.39 2.38
N GLN A 251 24.08 15.07 2.50
CA GLN A 251 23.48 14.43 3.65
C GLN A 251 24.50 13.84 4.63
N ILE A 252 25.76 13.67 4.23
CA ILE A 252 26.82 13.11 5.09
C ILE A 252 27.83 14.19 5.46
N ARG A 253 28.17 14.25 6.74
CA ARG A 253 29.30 15.03 7.26
C ARG A 253 30.18 14.16 8.12
N VAL A 254 31.48 14.41 8.05
CA VAL A 254 32.49 13.78 8.90
C VAL A 254 33.26 14.91 9.57
N ASN A 255 33.32 14.90 10.89
CA ASN A 255 33.92 15.97 11.69
C ASN A 255 33.42 17.37 11.27
N GLY A 256 32.08 17.47 11.01
CA GLY A 256 31.42 18.70 10.56
C GLY A 256 31.62 19.07 9.10
N SER A 257 32.51 18.39 8.35
CA SER A 257 32.85 18.68 6.96
C SER A 257 32.15 17.74 5.99
N SER A 258 31.81 18.23 4.78
CA SER A 258 31.30 17.41 3.70
C SER A 258 32.41 16.54 3.10
N ILE A 259 32.05 15.38 2.58
CA ILE A 259 32.99 14.44 1.94
C ILE A 259 32.71 14.31 0.44
N ALA A 260 33.76 13.98 -0.33
CA ALA A 260 33.63 13.82 -1.77
C ALA A 260 32.75 12.64 -2.13
N SER A 261 31.96 12.75 -3.21
CA SER A 261 31.07 11.69 -3.68
C SER A 261 31.79 10.38 -4.02
N SER A 262 33.03 10.47 -4.53
CA SER A 262 33.88 9.31 -4.83
C SER A 262 34.22 8.44 -3.60
N ARG A 263 34.09 9.00 -2.39
CA ARG A 263 34.34 8.31 -1.13
C ARG A 263 33.11 7.60 -0.56
N ILE A 264 31.94 7.74 -1.20
CA ILE A 264 30.67 7.26 -0.68
C ILE A 264 30.09 6.20 -1.60
N ILE A 265 29.72 5.05 -1.05
CA ILE A 265 28.88 4.04 -1.69
C ILE A 265 27.66 3.83 -0.81
N SER A 266 26.49 4.31 -1.26
CA SER A 266 25.24 4.14 -0.53
C SER A 266 24.49 2.89 -0.99
N LEU A 267 24.03 2.09 -0.01
CA LEU A 267 23.15 0.94 -0.19
C LEU A 267 21.87 1.21 0.62
N PRO A 268 20.96 2.04 0.08
CA PRO A 268 19.77 2.50 0.81
C PRO A 268 18.89 1.34 1.26
N GLU A 269 18.79 0.28 0.49
CA GLU A 269 18.03 -0.93 0.80
C GLU A 269 18.53 -1.68 2.04
N ARG A 270 19.79 -1.52 2.36
CA ARG A 270 20.46 -2.14 3.53
C ARG A 270 20.63 -1.21 4.71
N GLY A 271 20.30 0.06 4.55
CA GLY A 271 20.57 1.08 5.55
C GLY A 271 22.06 1.33 5.78
N LEU A 272 22.89 1.10 4.78
CA LEU A 272 24.33 1.17 4.89
C LEU A 272 24.91 2.23 3.96
N VAL A 273 25.97 2.88 4.44
CA VAL A 273 26.85 3.75 3.63
C VAL A 273 28.30 3.36 3.89
N TYR A 274 28.99 2.98 2.84
CA TYR A 274 30.43 2.75 2.89
C TYR A 274 31.15 4.07 2.66
N VAL A 275 32.04 4.44 3.59
CA VAL A 275 32.82 5.67 3.50
C VAL A 275 34.31 5.33 3.51
N GLN A 276 35.01 5.74 2.45
CA GLN A 276 36.45 5.54 2.32
C GLN A 276 37.21 6.60 3.14
N GLY A 277 38.31 6.19 3.80
CA GLY A 277 39.19 7.09 4.54
C GLY A 277 38.56 7.67 5.82
N LEU A 278 37.63 6.96 6.44
CA LEU A 278 37.07 7.28 7.77
C LEU A 278 37.96 6.63 8.84
N GLU A 279 38.43 7.41 9.80
CA GLU A 279 39.31 6.93 10.87
C GLU A 279 38.50 6.57 12.14
N ALA A 280 39.12 5.81 13.04
CA ALA A 280 38.50 5.48 14.31
C ALA A 280 38.39 6.74 15.18
N GLY A 281 37.19 7.01 15.70
CA GLY A 281 36.92 8.20 16.50
C GLY A 281 36.33 9.38 15.72
N ASP A 282 36.35 9.35 14.37
CA ASP A 282 35.67 10.36 13.58
C ASP A 282 34.19 10.45 13.94
N GLU A 283 33.71 11.66 14.11
CA GLU A 283 32.29 11.95 14.29
C GLU A 283 31.61 12.06 12.92
N TRP A 284 30.51 11.37 12.76
CA TRP A 284 29.77 11.42 11.50
C TRP A 284 28.29 11.73 11.76
N THR A 285 27.69 12.44 10.81
CA THR A 285 26.25 12.69 10.78
C THR A 285 25.67 12.33 9.41
N ILE A 286 24.49 11.78 9.39
CA ILE A 286 23.70 11.51 8.18
C ILE A 286 22.36 12.20 8.33
N GLY A 287 22.01 13.07 7.39
CA GLY A 287 20.70 13.74 7.37
C GLY A 287 20.56 14.93 8.32
N GLU A 288 21.60 15.35 9.04
CA GLU A 288 21.53 16.49 9.96
C GLU A 288 21.23 17.81 9.24
N SER A 289 21.96 18.09 8.18
CA SER A 289 21.76 19.30 7.38
C SER A 289 20.71 19.16 6.27
N SER A 290 20.47 17.93 5.82
CA SER A 290 19.51 17.57 4.77
C SER A 290 18.96 16.19 5.11
N PRO A 291 17.81 16.08 5.80
CA PRO A 291 17.23 14.82 6.21
C PRO A 291 17.01 13.88 5.01
N TYR A 292 17.22 12.57 5.23
CA TYR A 292 16.92 11.57 4.22
C TYR A 292 15.55 10.94 4.50
N ARG A 293 14.93 10.38 3.46
CA ARG A 293 13.61 9.76 3.56
C ARG A 293 13.76 8.25 3.61
N VAL A 294 13.03 7.62 4.51
CA VAL A 294 12.96 6.16 4.66
C VAL A 294 11.53 5.67 4.46
N TYR A 295 11.37 4.51 3.88
CA TYR A 295 10.11 3.80 3.91
C TYR A 295 9.86 3.26 5.31
N THR A 296 8.60 3.25 5.71
CA THR A 296 8.11 2.68 6.97
C THR A 296 7.04 1.64 6.71
N GLY A 297 6.60 0.93 7.75
CA GLY A 297 5.57 -0.09 7.64
C GLY A 297 5.99 -1.24 6.73
N ILE A 298 5.04 -1.76 5.97
CA ILE A 298 5.19 -2.99 5.19
C ILE A 298 6.36 -2.99 4.20
N ILE A 299 6.71 -1.84 3.58
CA ILE A 299 7.86 -1.76 2.65
C ILE A 299 9.16 -2.04 3.39
N ALA A 300 9.35 -1.44 4.57
CA ALA A 300 10.55 -1.65 5.36
C ALA A 300 10.66 -3.11 5.83
N GLU A 301 9.56 -3.71 6.21
CA GLU A 301 9.49 -5.10 6.66
C GLU A 301 9.78 -6.08 5.52
N ILE A 302 9.21 -5.86 4.33
CA ILE A 302 9.50 -6.69 3.15
C ILE A 302 10.97 -6.53 2.71
N GLN A 303 11.52 -5.31 2.73
CA GLN A 303 12.93 -5.11 2.41
C GLN A 303 13.83 -5.90 3.36
N LYS A 304 13.50 -5.90 4.66
CA LYS A 304 14.22 -6.68 5.66
C LYS A 304 14.10 -8.18 5.42
N GLU A 305 12.93 -8.67 5.03
CA GLU A 305 12.70 -10.08 4.70
C GLU A 305 13.51 -10.51 3.46
N ILE A 306 13.62 -9.64 2.45
CA ILE A 306 14.41 -9.90 1.24
C ILE A 306 15.91 -9.91 1.55
N GLU A 307 16.42 -8.95 2.32
CA GLU A 307 17.85 -8.84 2.67
C GLU A 307 18.29 -9.84 3.74
N GLY A 308 17.38 -10.25 4.62
CA GLY A 308 17.69 -11.01 5.82
C GLY A 308 18.19 -10.14 6.96
N ASP A 309 18.48 -10.75 8.09
CA ASP A 309 19.09 -10.04 9.23
C ASP A 309 20.62 -10.06 9.09
N LEU A 310 21.20 -8.89 8.92
CA LEU A 310 22.65 -8.73 8.79
C LEU A 310 23.41 -9.05 10.10
N ASN A 311 22.73 -8.95 11.24
CA ASN A 311 23.30 -9.25 12.55
C ASN A 311 23.13 -10.73 12.93
N GLU A 312 22.06 -11.37 12.45
CA GLU A 312 21.75 -12.80 12.69
C GLU A 312 21.50 -13.55 11.36
N PRO A 313 22.50 -13.65 10.46
CA PRO A 313 22.29 -14.21 9.11
C PRO A 313 21.96 -15.71 9.11
N THR A 314 22.24 -16.44 10.17
CA THR A 314 21.87 -17.86 10.32
C THR A 314 20.39 -18.03 10.66
N ARG A 315 19.77 -17.06 11.31
CA ARG A 315 18.37 -17.08 11.72
C ARG A 315 17.45 -16.56 10.62
N MET A 316 17.93 -15.57 9.86
CA MET A 316 17.15 -14.90 8.81
C MET A 316 18.04 -14.68 7.57
N THR A 317 18.06 -15.68 6.69
CA THR A 317 18.97 -15.72 5.53
C THR A 317 18.58 -14.81 4.38
N GLY A 318 17.39 -14.23 4.41
CA GLY A 318 16.83 -13.44 3.31
C GLY A 318 16.42 -14.27 2.07
N PHE A 319 15.73 -13.62 1.16
CA PHE A 319 15.20 -14.23 -0.06
C PHE A 319 16.06 -13.99 -1.30
N ARG A 320 16.90 -12.96 -1.32
CA ARG A 320 17.74 -12.63 -2.47
C ARG A 320 18.93 -13.59 -2.64
N SER A 321 19.43 -13.73 -3.86
CA SER A 321 20.69 -14.43 -4.13
C SER A 321 21.90 -13.64 -3.63
N ALA A 322 22.98 -14.36 -3.31
CA ALA A 322 24.26 -13.72 -3.08
C ALA A 322 24.71 -12.95 -4.34
N GLY A 323 25.21 -11.72 -4.14
CA GLY A 323 25.69 -10.86 -5.22
C GLY A 323 24.62 -10.05 -5.95
N THR A 324 23.32 -10.30 -5.73
CA THR A 324 22.24 -9.48 -6.29
C THR A 324 21.78 -8.41 -5.32
N ARG A 325 21.23 -7.31 -5.84
CA ARG A 325 20.56 -6.25 -5.07
C ARG A 325 19.10 -6.20 -5.46
N VAL A 326 18.22 -6.23 -4.49
CA VAL A 326 16.78 -6.07 -4.68
C VAL A 326 16.32 -4.90 -3.81
N VAL A 327 15.79 -3.86 -4.43
CA VAL A 327 15.31 -2.66 -3.73
C VAL A 327 13.79 -2.62 -3.81
N VAL A 328 13.13 -2.63 -2.66
CA VAL A 328 11.67 -2.47 -2.60
C VAL A 328 11.33 -0.99 -2.72
N LYS A 329 10.46 -0.66 -3.67
CA LYS A 329 10.03 0.71 -3.95
C LYS A 329 8.50 0.79 -3.97
N ALA A 330 7.97 1.90 -3.44
CA ALA A 330 6.57 2.23 -3.67
C ALA A 330 6.33 2.58 -5.14
N ILE A 331 5.16 2.25 -5.65
CA ILE A 331 4.68 2.76 -6.94
C ILE A 331 4.45 4.26 -6.81
N THR A 332 4.82 5.00 -7.86
CA THR A 332 4.53 6.44 -7.94
C THR A 332 3.19 6.66 -8.63
N PRO A 333 2.24 7.42 -8.04
CA PRO A 333 1.00 7.75 -8.71
C PRO A 333 1.25 8.70 -9.88
N THR A 334 0.60 8.43 -11.02
CA THR A 334 0.49 9.37 -12.13
C THR A 334 -0.83 10.11 -11.95
N LEU A 335 -0.76 11.37 -11.52
CA LEU A 335 -1.93 12.20 -11.32
C LEU A 335 -2.45 12.72 -12.67
N ILE A 336 -3.73 12.56 -12.90
CA ILE A 336 -4.40 13.03 -14.12
C ILE A 336 -5.51 14.01 -13.79
N SER A 337 -5.57 15.10 -14.58
CA SER A 337 -6.66 16.05 -14.55
C SER A 337 -7.55 15.83 -15.76
N LEU A 338 -8.84 15.66 -15.54
CA LEU A 338 -9.82 15.45 -16.59
C LEU A 338 -10.66 16.68 -16.83
N LEU A 339 -10.88 17.00 -18.11
CA LEU A 339 -11.83 18.00 -18.56
C LEU A 339 -12.89 17.32 -19.42
N LEU A 340 -14.16 17.56 -19.10
CA LEU A 340 -15.26 16.94 -19.83
C LEU A 340 -16.43 17.90 -20.04
N ASN A 341 -17.13 17.72 -21.17
CA ASN A 341 -18.39 18.35 -21.48
C ASN A 341 -19.52 17.36 -21.13
N LEU A 342 -20.44 17.79 -20.29
CA LEU A 342 -21.58 16.98 -19.85
C LEU A 342 -22.89 17.60 -20.34
N LYS A 343 -23.76 16.81 -20.94
CA LYS A 343 -25.16 17.17 -21.19
C LYS A 343 -26.06 16.40 -20.24
N VAL A 344 -26.91 17.14 -19.54
CA VAL A 344 -27.83 16.60 -18.54
C VAL A 344 -29.25 16.61 -19.10
N LYS A 345 -30.02 15.55 -18.82
CA LYS A 345 -31.43 15.47 -19.19
C LYS A 345 -32.23 16.56 -18.47
N PRO A 346 -33.16 17.25 -19.13
CA PRO A 346 -33.86 18.43 -18.53
C PRO A 346 -34.62 18.15 -17.24
N THR A 347 -34.95 16.89 -16.97
CA THR A 347 -35.70 16.45 -15.78
C THR A 347 -34.83 16.28 -14.53
N TYR A 348 -33.51 16.39 -14.66
CA TYR A 348 -32.56 16.17 -13.56
C TYR A 348 -31.85 17.45 -13.16
N SER A 349 -31.50 17.55 -11.88
CA SER A 349 -30.68 18.67 -11.38
C SER A 349 -29.25 18.51 -11.88
N SER A 350 -28.74 19.52 -12.58
CA SER A 350 -27.40 19.54 -13.14
C SER A 350 -26.31 19.36 -12.04
N SER A 351 -26.47 19.97 -10.87
CA SER A 351 -25.51 19.86 -9.78
C SER A 351 -25.43 18.45 -9.19
N ILE A 352 -26.58 17.75 -9.07
CA ILE A 352 -26.61 16.39 -8.55
C ILE A 352 -25.93 15.44 -9.54
N VAL A 353 -26.24 15.56 -10.85
CA VAL A 353 -25.63 14.72 -11.88
C VAL A 353 -24.13 14.97 -11.98
N GLN A 354 -23.67 16.23 -11.89
CA GLN A 354 -22.23 16.54 -11.88
C GLN A 354 -21.52 15.88 -10.71
N SER A 355 -22.10 15.96 -9.52
CA SER A 355 -21.51 15.32 -8.32
C SER A 355 -21.43 13.81 -8.49
N ALA A 356 -22.49 13.16 -8.98
CA ALA A 356 -22.53 11.73 -9.23
C ALA A 356 -21.47 11.30 -10.27
N VAL A 357 -21.36 12.06 -11.37
CA VAL A 357 -20.34 11.82 -12.43
C VAL A 357 -18.94 11.96 -11.85
N THR A 358 -18.67 13.00 -11.07
CA THR A 358 -17.35 13.21 -10.43
C THR A 358 -17.01 12.03 -9.52
N GLN A 359 -17.91 11.62 -8.65
CA GLN A 359 -17.69 10.49 -7.74
C GLN A 359 -17.44 9.18 -8.49
N ALA A 360 -18.24 8.87 -9.49
CA ALA A 360 -18.09 7.66 -10.28
C ALA A 360 -16.75 7.62 -11.05
N LEU A 361 -16.34 8.75 -11.63
CA LEU A 361 -15.06 8.87 -12.32
C LEU A 361 -13.87 8.69 -11.35
N VAL A 362 -13.89 9.37 -10.20
CA VAL A 362 -12.85 9.24 -9.18
C VAL A 362 -12.76 7.79 -8.68
N ALA A 363 -13.90 7.17 -8.39
CA ALA A 363 -13.95 5.79 -7.94
C ALA A 363 -13.36 4.82 -8.99
N TYR A 364 -13.78 4.97 -10.26
CA TYR A 364 -13.28 4.14 -11.35
C TYR A 364 -11.76 4.33 -11.56
N ILE A 365 -11.28 5.56 -11.69
CA ILE A 365 -9.86 5.86 -11.93
C ILE A 365 -8.99 5.32 -10.79
N ASN A 366 -9.43 5.52 -9.55
CA ASN A 366 -8.68 5.03 -8.39
C ASN A 366 -8.77 3.50 -8.19
N SER A 367 -9.70 2.81 -8.88
CA SER A 367 -9.79 1.35 -8.86
C SER A 367 -8.85 0.66 -9.86
N LEU A 368 -8.29 1.39 -10.83
CA LEU A 368 -7.38 0.83 -11.83
C LEU A 368 -6.17 0.19 -11.16
N ALA A 369 -5.78 -0.97 -11.69
CA ALA A 369 -4.56 -1.63 -11.24
C ALA A 369 -3.30 -0.85 -11.71
N PRO A 370 -2.16 -1.00 -11.02
CA PRO A 370 -0.89 -0.49 -11.53
C PRO A 370 -0.59 -1.03 -12.93
N THR A 371 -0.05 -0.17 -13.78
CA THR A 371 0.24 -0.45 -15.20
C THR A 371 -0.97 -0.67 -16.10
N GLU A 372 -2.18 -0.47 -15.61
CA GLU A 372 -3.38 -0.56 -16.41
C GLU A 372 -3.61 0.73 -17.20
N THR A 373 -4.00 0.58 -18.47
CA THR A 373 -4.32 1.72 -19.35
C THR A 373 -5.70 2.28 -19.02
N LEU A 374 -5.80 3.59 -18.86
CA LEU A 374 -7.09 4.27 -18.74
C LEU A 374 -7.71 4.45 -20.13
N TYR A 375 -8.73 3.66 -20.42
CA TYR A 375 -9.50 3.76 -21.66
C TYR A 375 -10.61 4.79 -21.55
N ILE A 376 -10.63 5.76 -22.43
CA ILE A 376 -11.67 6.81 -22.46
C ILE A 376 -13.06 6.21 -22.69
N SER A 377 -13.17 5.15 -23.47
CA SER A 377 -14.43 4.42 -23.67
C SER A 377 -15.02 3.87 -22.36
N GLN A 378 -14.17 3.41 -21.44
CA GLN A 378 -14.61 2.95 -20.12
C GLN A 378 -15.11 4.11 -19.26
N LEU A 379 -14.43 5.26 -19.29
CA LEU A 379 -14.89 6.46 -18.59
C LEU A 379 -16.26 6.92 -19.11
N VAL A 380 -16.47 6.89 -20.43
CA VAL A 380 -17.77 7.19 -21.04
C VAL A 380 -18.84 6.23 -20.53
N ASN A 381 -18.56 4.92 -20.51
CA ASN A 381 -19.51 3.91 -20.03
C ASN A 381 -19.89 4.16 -18.57
N VAL A 382 -18.91 4.37 -17.69
CA VAL A 382 -19.13 4.66 -16.25
C VAL A 382 -20.03 5.88 -16.07
N CYS A 383 -19.87 6.91 -16.88
CA CYS A 383 -20.71 8.11 -16.79
C CYS A 383 -22.10 7.90 -17.40
N MET A 384 -22.21 7.14 -18.48
CA MET A 384 -23.51 6.89 -19.13
C MET A 384 -24.44 5.99 -18.30
N ASP A 385 -23.89 5.21 -17.38
CA ASP A 385 -24.67 4.40 -16.43
C ASP A 385 -25.34 5.25 -15.33
N ILE A 386 -25.01 6.56 -15.25
CA ILE A 386 -25.58 7.46 -14.26
C ILE A 386 -26.90 8.05 -14.77
N ASP A 387 -27.94 7.93 -13.97
CA ASP A 387 -29.23 8.50 -14.27
C ASP A 387 -29.14 10.03 -14.42
N GLY A 388 -29.71 10.54 -15.54
CA GLY A 388 -29.68 11.98 -15.83
C GLY A 388 -28.60 12.42 -16.78
N VAL A 389 -27.60 11.60 -17.09
CA VAL A 389 -26.62 11.87 -18.14
C VAL A 389 -27.28 11.64 -19.49
N LEU A 390 -27.16 12.62 -20.39
CA LEU A 390 -27.65 12.54 -21.77
C LEU A 390 -26.50 12.25 -22.76
N ASP A 391 -25.36 12.93 -22.55
CA ASP A 391 -24.20 12.83 -23.42
C ASP A 391 -22.96 13.31 -22.66
N ILE A 392 -21.78 12.76 -22.98
CA ILE A 392 -20.52 13.11 -22.36
C ILE A 392 -19.37 13.04 -23.36
N ALA A 393 -18.48 14.02 -23.30
CA ALA A 393 -17.26 14.05 -24.09
C ALA A 393 -16.06 14.48 -23.27
N PHE A 394 -15.01 13.66 -23.24
CA PHE A 394 -13.73 14.00 -22.63
C PHE A 394 -12.86 14.76 -23.63
N ILE A 395 -12.34 15.89 -23.21
CA ILE A 395 -11.58 16.81 -24.07
C ILE A 395 -10.27 17.24 -23.41
N ASN A 396 -9.30 17.58 -24.24
CA ASN A 396 -8.09 18.27 -23.80
C ASN A 396 -8.36 19.78 -23.59
N THR A 397 -7.40 20.50 -23.05
CA THR A 397 -7.49 21.95 -22.82
C THR A 397 -7.64 22.76 -24.12
N ASP A 398 -7.19 22.21 -25.25
CA ASP A 398 -7.33 22.77 -26.59
C ASP A 398 -8.67 22.43 -27.26
N GLY A 399 -9.52 21.61 -26.61
CA GLY A 399 -10.82 21.18 -27.12
C GLY A 399 -10.77 19.92 -27.99
N SER A 400 -9.61 19.34 -28.25
CA SER A 400 -9.48 18.07 -28.97
C SER A 400 -9.96 16.89 -28.11
N PRO A 401 -10.42 15.77 -28.69
CA PRO A 401 -10.80 14.58 -27.93
C PRO A 401 -9.62 14.02 -27.13
N LEU A 402 -9.88 13.68 -25.87
CA LEU A 402 -8.90 13.04 -25.00
C LEU A 402 -8.60 11.63 -25.53
N GLN A 403 -7.34 11.27 -25.58
CA GLN A 403 -6.87 9.92 -25.94
C GLN A 403 -6.72 9.03 -24.69
N ASN A 404 -6.65 7.71 -24.91
CA ASN A 404 -6.35 6.76 -23.84
C ASN A 404 -5.02 7.15 -23.15
N ILE A 405 -4.99 6.99 -21.84
CA ILE A 405 -3.80 7.32 -21.05
C ILE A 405 -3.09 6.02 -20.69
N GLU A 406 -1.90 5.86 -21.23
CA GLU A 406 -1.05 4.70 -20.96
C GLU A 406 -0.10 5.01 -19.79
N PRO A 407 0.10 4.06 -18.87
CA PRO A 407 1.09 4.21 -17.81
C PRO A 407 2.51 4.19 -18.42
N GLN A 408 3.47 4.78 -17.70
CA GLN A 408 4.87 4.76 -18.14
C GLN A 408 5.41 3.32 -18.15
N THR A 409 6.17 2.98 -19.20
CA THR A 409 6.71 1.63 -19.39
C THR A 409 7.99 1.35 -18.62
N SER A 410 8.74 2.39 -18.24
CA SER A 410 10.05 2.27 -17.59
C SER A 410 9.97 1.91 -16.09
N SER A 411 8.89 2.28 -15.44
CA SER A 411 8.60 1.90 -14.03
C SER A 411 7.10 1.73 -13.85
N PRO A 412 6.64 0.74 -13.07
CA PRO A 412 5.23 0.60 -12.78
C PRO A 412 4.67 1.85 -12.13
N THR A 413 3.61 2.42 -12.71
CA THR A 413 2.90 3.58 -12.17
C THR A 413 1.42 3.26 -12.04
N ARG A 414 0.73 3.94 -11.16
CA ARG A 414 -0.72 3.85 -10.99
C ARG A 414 -1.35 5.19 -11.37
N ILE A 415 -2.37 5.14 -12.21
CA ILE A 415 -3.14 6.33 -12.57
C ILE A 415 -4.06 6.68 -11.38
N LYS A 416 -4.05 7.94 -10.95
CA LYS A 416 -4.95 8.49 -9.93
C LYS A 416 -5.59 9.78 -10.41
N SER A 417 -6.79 10.04 -9.95
CA SER A 417 -7.48 11.31 -10.21
C SER A 417 -6.86 12.42 -9.38
N ASP A 418 -6.51 13.54 -10.05
CA ASP A 418 -6.11 14.79 -9.40
C ASP A 418 -7.29 15.77 -9.37
N SER A 419 -7.79 16.16 -10.53
CA SER A 419 -8.91 17.07 -10.64
C SER A 419 -9.84 16.69 -11.79
N ILE A 420 -11.15 16.93 -11.59
CA ILE A 420 -12.17 16.70 -12.61
C ILE A 420 -12.94 18.01 -12.80
N THR A 421 -12.82 18.59 -13.99
CA THR A 421 -13.53 19.79 -14.38
C THR A 421 -14.65 19.46 -15.33
N ILE A 422 -15.89 19.76 -14.93
CA ILE A 422 -17.09 19.49 -15.72
C ILE A 422 -17.63 20.81 -16.28
N ARG A 423 -17.77 20.85 -17.62
CA ARG A 423 -18.49 21.92 -18.32
C ARG A 423 -19.87 21.38 -18.70
N VAL A 424 -20.91 22.02 -18.19
CA VAL A 424 -22.28 21.66 -18.58
C VAL A 424 -22.66 22.43 -19.84
N GLY A 425 -22.92 21.68 -20.89
CA GLY A 425 -23.49 22.24 -22.13
C GLY A 425 -24.98 22.41 -21.98
N ALA A 426 -25.50 23.49 -22.57
CA ALA A 426 -26.94 23.75 -22.70
C ALA A 426 -27.60 22.75 -23.66
#